data_93f44c7994b3279dc840e2952707f890
#
_entry.id   93f44c7994b3279dc840e2952707f890
#
_cell.length_a   1.000
_cell.length_b   1.000
_cell.length_c   1.000
_cell.angle_alpha   90.00
_cell.angle_beta   90.00
_cell.angle_gamma   90.00
#
_symmetry.space_group_name_H-M   'P 1'
#
loop_
_entity.id
_entity.type
_entity.pdbx_description
1 polymer ?
#
loop_
_entity_poly.entity_id
_entity_poly.type
_entity_poly.pdbx_seq_one_letter_code
_entity_poly.pdbx_strand_id
1 'polypeptide(L)'
;RQKSGKNNKKKVIITSLVGLALVAGGSYVYFQSHFLPTTKVNGVSVGWLNVNAAEEKLAQVNQTEEVVVQTGTKEEKIQLPKKYQLDQKFLKDHLHSSKVKLPLNEAFKKELEAKLATLSFPEGKPSKNASIRRGNGTFEIVPEEQGTVVDTQRLNQQIIADVEAGKGNYQYNAKDFYKAPEITKED
;
A
#
# COMPACT_ATOMS: atom_id res chain seq x y z
N ARG A 1 19.16 -61.04 40.50
CA ARG A 1 19.29 -59.57 40.69
C ARG A 1 19.23 -58.85 39.35
N GLN A 2 18.01 -58.55 38.84
CA GLN A 2 17.83 -57.61 37.75
C GLN A 2 16.36 -57.17 37.67
N LYS A 3 15.97 -56.15 38.45
CA LYS A 3 14.63 -55.49 38.36
C LYS A 3 14.69 -53.96 38.56
N SER A 4 15.79 -53.27 38.19
CA SER A 4 15.88 -51.84 38.38
C SER A 4 15.72 -51.03 37.11
N GLY A 5 15.88 -51.58 35.92
CA GLY A 5 15.88 -50.81 34.66
C GLY A 5 14.49 -50.48 34.10
N LYS A 6 13.45 -51.22 34.46
CA LYS A 6 12.10 -51.06 33.86
C LYS A 6 11.30 -49.90 34.46
N ASN A 7 11.55 -49.56 35.73
CA ASN A 7 10.84 -48.46 36.42
C ASN A 7 11.37 -47.07 36.02
N ASN A 8 12.68 -46.97 35.73
CA ASN A 8 13.26 -45.68 35.32
C ASN A 8 12.82 -45.28 33.92
N LYS A 9 12.71 -46.24 32.98
CA LYS A 9 12.18 -45.96 31.63
C LYS A 9 10.74 -45.49 31.66
N LYS A 10 9.87 -46.04 32.49
CA LYS A 10 8.48 -45.60 32.65
C LYS A 10 8.39 -44.23 33.27
N LYS A 11 9.21 -43.89 34.27
CA LYS A 11 9.27 -42.53 34.88
C LYS A 11 9.73 -41.48 33.86
N VAL A 12 10.77 -41.76 33.07
CA VAL A 12 11.27 -40.87 32.03
C VAL A 12 10.20 -40.62 30.95
N ILE A 13 9.50 -41.64 30.49
CA ILE A 13 8.43 -41.50 29.50
C ILE A 13 7.26 -40.66 30.04
N ILE A 14 6.84 -40.88 31.28
CA ILE A 14 5.75 -40.13 31.90
C ILE A 14 6.15 -38.66 32.09
N THR A 15 7.38 -38.38 32.54
CA THR A 15 7.87 -37.01 32.70
C THR A 15 7.96 -36.30 31.36
N SER A 16 8.39 -36.96 30.29
CA SER A 16 8.44 -36.40 28.93
C SER A 16 7.04 -36.12 28.38
N LEU A 17 6.07 -36.99 28.60
CA LEU A 17 4.68 -36.79 28.18
C LEU A 17 4.00 -35.63 28.92
N VAL A 18 4.24 -35.51 30.23
CA VAL A 18 3.72 -34.39 31.04
C VAL A 18 4.37 -33.07 30.61
N GLY A 19 5.69 -33.09 30.37
CA GLY A 19 6.40 -31.91 29.82
C GLY A 19 5.84 -31.47 28.47
N LEU A 20 5.59 -32.40 27.56
CA LEU A 20 5.01 -32.12 26.24
C LEU A 20 3.57 -31.57 26.36
N ALA A 21 2.77 -32.13 27.26
CA ALA A 21 1.39 -31.65 27.50
C ALA A 21 1.35 -30.24 28.08
N LEU A 22 2.29 -29.90 28.98
CA LEU A 22 2.39 -28.53 29.51
C LEU A 22 2.83 -27.50 28.46
N VAL A 23 3.77 -27.86 27.59
CA VAL A 23 4.20 -27.00 26.48
C VAL A 23 3.07 -26.81 25.47
N ALA A 24 2.38 -27.89 25.10
CA ALA A 24 1.25 -27.84 24.16
C ALA A 24 0.07 -27.08 24.76
N GLY A 25 -0.27 -27.30 26.04
CA GLY A 25 -1.34 -26.55 26.73
C GLY A 25 -1.01 -25.08 26.93
N GLY A 26 0.22 -24.78 27.32
CA GLY A 26 0.69 -23.39 27.46
C GLY A 26 0.68 -22.64 26.13
N SER A 27 1.12 -23.29 25.06
CA SER A 27 1.07 -22.70 23.70
C SER A 27 -0.37 -22.44 23.24
N TYR A 28 -1.28 -23.37 23.51
CA TYR A 28 -2.69 -23.21 23.15
C TYR A 28 -3.32 -22.00 23.85
N VAL A 29 -3.11 -21.84 25.17
CA VAL A 29 -3.63 -20.70 25.95
C VAL A 29 -3.00 -19.39 25.45
N TYR A 30 -1.69 -19.38 25.17
CA TYR A 30 -0.99 -18.20 24.66
C TYR A 30 -1.58 -17.73 23.33
N PHE A 31 -1.77 -18.62 22.36
CA PHE A 31 -2.29 -18.26 21.04
C PHE A 31 -3.81 -18.00 20.99
N GLN A 32 -4.52 -18.09 22.10
CA GLN A 32 -5.90 -17.58 22.19
C GLN A 32 -5.96 -16.04 22.19
N SER A 33 -4.86 -15.37 22.50
CA SER A 33 -4.75 -13.91 22.56
C SER A 33 -3.63 -13.31 21.71
N HIS A 34 -2.79 -14.16 21.11
CA HIS A 34 -1.63 -13.74 20.32
C HIS A 34 -1.66 -14.37 18.93
N PHE A 35 -1.16 -13.63 17.96
CA PHE A 35 -1.00 -14.11 16.60
C PHE A 35 0.01 -15.25 16.50
N LEU A 36 -0.23 -16.19 15.58
CA LEU A 36 0.73 -17.24 15.27
C LEU A 36 2.08 -16.65 14.83
N PRO A 37 3.21 -17.35 15.07
CA PRO A 37 4.56 -16.82 14.84
C PRO A 37 4.81 -16.25 13.44
N THR A 38 4.17 -16.83 12.43
CA THR A 38 4.37 -16.49 11.00
C THR A 38 3.32 -15.54 10.45
N THR A 39 2.38 -15.06 11.28
CA THR A 39 1.27 -14.22 10.81
C THR A 39 1.75 -12.90 10.25
N LYS A 40 1.24 -12.58 9.05
CA LYS A 40 1.39 -11.29 8.40
C LYS A 40 0.03 -10.69 8.09
N VAL A 41 -0.15 -9.42 8.44
CA VAL A 41 -1.33 -8.61 8.10
C VAL A 41 -0.90 -7.59 7.04
N ASN A 42 -1.46 -7.67 5.84
CA ASN A 42 -1.05 -6.85 4.68
C ASN A 42 0.48 -6.83 4.47
N GLY A 43 1.14 -7.98 4.66
CA GLY A 43 2.59 -8.11 4.53
C GLY A 43 3.40 -7.73 5.79
N VAL A 44 2.81 -7.01 6.74
CA VAL A 44 3.45 -6.62 8.00
C VAL A 44 3.44 -7.80 8.97
N SER A 45 4.61 -8.19 9.48
CA SER A 45 4.72 -9.28 10.46
C SER A 45 4.15 -8.86 11.81
N VAL A 46 3.15 -9.58 12.29
CA VAL A 46 2.51 -9.41 13.60
C VAL A 46 2.63 -10.66 14.48
N GLY A 47 3.41 -11.64 14.04
CA GLY A 47 3.63 -12.89 14.79
C GLY A 47 4.04 -12.62 16.24
N TRP A 48 3.51 -13.42 17.17
CA TRP A 48 3.71 -13.31 18.62
C TRP A 48 3.08 -12.09 19.29
N LEU A 49 2.56 -11.11 18.55
CA LEU A 49 1.91 -9.94 19.12
C LEU A 49 0.48 -10.28 19.57
N ASN A 50 0.02 -9.63 20.64
CA ASN A 50 -1.40 -9.58 20.95
C ASN A 50 -2.12 -8.56 20.02
N VAL A 51 -3.43 -8.54 20.07
CA VAL A 51 -4.26 -7.68 19.20
C VAL A 51 -3.89 -6.20 19.32
N ASN A 52 -3.71 -5.70 20.55
CA ASN A 52 -3.39 -4.28 20.77
C ASN A 52 -2.03 -3.90 20.19
N ALA A 53 -0.99 -4.70 20.47
CA ALA A 53 0.34 -4.45 19.94
C ALA A 53 0.41 -4.59 18.41
N ALA A 54 -0.38 -5.50 17.84
CA ALA A 54 -0.51 -5.63 16.40
C ALA A 54 -1.22 -4.43 15.77
N GLU A 55 -2.30 -3.93 16.40
CA GLU A 55 -3.01 -2.74 15.97
C GLU A 55 -2.11 -1.51 15.97
N GLU A 56 -1.36 -1.28 17.07
CA GLU A 56 -0.40 -0.18 17.16
C GLU A 56 0.66 -0.25 16.06
N LYS A 57 1.23 -1.44 15.83
CA LYS A 57 2.24 -1.64 14.79
C LYS A 57 1.67 -1.37 13.38
N LEU A 58 0.46 -1.85 13.11
CA LEU A 58 -0.22 -1.64 11.84
C LEU A 58 -0.61 -0.17 11.64
N ALA A 59 -1.02 0.52 12.71
CA ALA A 59 -1.32 1.95 12.67
C ALA A 59 -0.09 2.80 12.33
N GLN A 60 1.08 2.44 12.87
CA GLN A 60 2.34 3.14 12.57
C GLN A 60 2.72 3.02 11.09
N VAL A 61 2.56 1.83 10.49
CA VAL A 61 2.85 1.63 9.06
C VAL A 61 1.89 2.43 8.17
N ASN A 62 0.62 2.57 8.58
CA ASN A 62 -0.39 3.33 7.83
C ASN A 62 -0.22 4.86 7.91
N GLN A 63 0.61 5.38 8.82
CA GLN A 63 0.75 6.84 9.04
C GLN A 63 1.90 7.48 8.28
N THR A 64 2.79 6.70 7.67
CA THR A 64 4.05 7.20 7.08
C THR A 64 4.04 7.32 5.57
N GLU A 65 3.00 6.89 4.89
CA GLU A 65 2.93 6.98 3.44
C GLU A 65 2.45 8.36 2.98
N GLU A 66 3.21 9.00 2.11
CA GLU A 66 2.87 10.28 1.48
C GLU A 66 3.02 10.18 -0.04
N VAL A 67 2.21 10.95 -0.73
CA VAL A 67 2.36 11.21 -2.17
C VAL A 67 3.12 12.51 -2.34
N VAL A 68 4.17 12.48 -3.14
CA VAL A 68 5.00 13.63 -3.45
C VAL A 68 4.83 13.97 -4.93
N VAL A 69 4.42 15.20 -5.22
CA VAL A 69 4.25 15.69 -6.59
C VAL A 69 5.14 16.91 -6.83
N GLN A 70 6.05 16.78 -7.78
CA GLN A 70 6.88 17.88 -8.27
C GLN A 70 6.07 18.76 -9.24
N THR A 71 5.72 19.97 -8.82
CA THR A 71 4.94 20.94 -9.62
C THR A 71 5.83 22.06 -10.14
N GLY A 72 6.73 21.74 -11.07
CA GLY A 72 7.75 22.69 -11.53
C GLY A 72 8.91 22.83 -10.55
N THR A 73 9.03 23.98 -9.87
CA THR A 73 10.08 24.23 -8.86
C THR A 73 9.65 23.90 -7.43
N LYS A 74 8.38 23.58 -7.22
CA LYS A 74 7.80 23.25 -5.92
C LYS A 74 7.56 21.77 -5.80
N GLU A 75 7.62 21.28 -4.57
CA GLU A 75 7.24 19.92 -4.19
C GLU A 75 6.02 20.02 -3.28
N GLU A 76 4.94 19.36 -3.67
CA GLU A 76 3.74 19.25 -2.86
C GLU A 76 3.63 17.84 -2.28
N LYS A 77 3.32 17.76 -0.98
CA LYS A 77 3.22 16.51 -0.22
C LYS A 77 1.80 16.32 0.28
N ILE A 78 1.26 15.17 -0.02
CA ILE A 78 -0.08 14.77 0.44
C ILE A 78 0.07 13.53 1.33
N GLN A 79 -0.33 13.68 2.58
CA GLN A 79 -0.43 12.53 3.49
C GLN A 79 -1.58 11.62 3.04
N LEU A 80 -1.27 10.34 2.84
CA LEU A 80 -2.29 9.37 2.47
C LEU A 80 -3.34 9.22 3.57
N PRO A 81 -4.62 9.11 3.23
CA PRO A 81 -5.64 8.74 4.19
C PRO A 81 -5.44 7.29 4.65
N LYS A 82 -6.10 6.90 5.73
CA LYS A 82 -6.04 5.53 6.25
C LYS A 82 -6.65 4.56 5.23
N LYS A 83 -5.79 3.80 4.56
CA LYS A 83 -6.18 2.86 3.50
C LYS A 83 -6.99 1.68 4.03
N TYR A 84 -6.64 1.19 5.22
CA TYR A 84 -7.25 0.01 5.80
C TYR A 84 -7.99 0.37 7.08
N GLN A 85 -9.12 -0.31 7.28
CA GLN A 85 -9.86 -0.24 8.53
C GLN A 85 -9.18 -1.18 9.53
N LEU A 86 -8.64 -0.61 10.61
CA LEU A 86 -8.13 -1.37 11.75
C LEU A 86 -9.29 -1.60 12.72
N ASP A 87 -9.71 -2.85 12.85
CA ASP A 87 -10.76 -3.30 13.77
C ASP A 87 -10.20 -4.41 14.65
N GLN A 88 -10.23 -4.19 15.96
CA GLN A 88 -9.75 -5.16 16.94
C GLN A 88 -10.52 -6.48 16.88
N LYS A 89 -11.83 -6.43 16.64
CA LYS A 89 -12.65 -7.63 16.49
C LYS A 89 -12.18 -8.43 15.28
N PHE A 90 -11.99 -7.76 14.13
CA PHE A 90 -11.46 -8.40 12.93
C PHE A 90 -10.10 -9.05 13.19
N LEU A 91 -9.17 -8.33 13.82
CA LEU A 91 -7.84 -8.84 14.17
C LEU A 91 -7.93 -10.06 15.10
N LYS A 92 -8.81 -10.02 16.10
CA LYS A 92 -9.04 -11.12 17.05
C LYS A 92 -9.58 -12.37 16.37
N ASP A 93 -10.51 -12.21 15.43
CA ASP A 93 -11.09 -13.32 14.67
C ASP A 93 -10.07 -14.00 13.74
N HIS A 94 -8.93 -13.33 13.47
CA HIS A 94 -7.87 -13.82 12.59
C HIS A 94 -6.54 -14.20 13.28
N LEU A 95 -6.54 -14.36 14.61
CA LEU A 95 -5.33 -14.71 15.40
C LEU A 95 -4.62 -15.97 14.89
N HIS A 96 -5.36 -16.93 14.39
CA HIS A 96 -4.85 -18.22 13.91
C HIS A 96 -4.63 -18.28 12.39
N SER A 97 -4.69 -17.14 11.70
CA SER A 97 -4.45 -17.06 10.26
C SER A 97 -3.00 -16.68 9.98
N SER A 98 -2.35 -17.36 9.03
CA SER A 98 -0.96 -17.06 8.65
C SER A 98 -0.84 -15.80 7.78
N LYS A 99 -1.88 -15.52 6.98
CA LYS A 99 -1.97 -14.35 6.11
C LYS A 99 -3.34 -13.70 6.27
N VAL A 100 -3.34 -12.43 6.62
CA VAL A 100 -4.56 -11.65 6.83
C VAL A 100 -4.52 -10.43 5.90
N LYS A 101 -5.65 -10.17 5.23
CA LYS A 101 -5.86 -8.94 4.48
C LYS A 101 -6.89 -8.11 5.22
N LEU A 102 -6.52 -6.89 5.59
CA LEU A 102 -7.44 -5.93 6.19
C LEU A 102 -8.47 -5.47 5.17
N PRO A 103 -9.72 -5.23 5.57
CA PRO A 103 -10.70 -4.60 4.71
C PRO A 103 -10.26 -3.18 4.38
N LEU A 104 -10.52 -2.76 3.14
CA LEU A 104 -10.30 -1.39 2.71
C LEU A 104 -11.26 -0.45 3.45
N ASN A 105 -10.78 0.74 3.77
CA ASN A 105 -11.63 1.82 4.24
C ASN A 105 -12.48 2.32 3.05
N GLU A 106 -13.79 2.20 3.13
CA GLU A 106 -14.70 2.63 2.06
C GLU A 106 -14.56 4.12 1.71
N ALA A 107 -14.22 4.95 2.70
CA ALA A 107 -13.99 6.37 2.48
C ALA A 107 -12.62 6.68 1.85
N PHE A 108 -11.67 5.73 1.83
CA PHE A 108 -10.29 5.95 1.44
C PHE A 108 -10.15 6.63 0.07
N LYS A 109 -10.80 6.07 -0.95
CA LYS A 109 -10.71 6.59 -2.32
C LYS A 109 -11.24 8.01 -2.42
N LYS A 110 -12.40 8.27 -1.81
CA LYS A 110 -13.03 9.59 -1.81
C LYS A 110 -12.16 10.63 -1.06
N GLU A 111 -11.58 10.24 0.07
CA GLU A 111 -10.68 11.10 0.83
C GLU A 111 -9.39 11.39 0.05
N LEU A 112 -8.83 10.38 -0.64
CA LEU A 112 -7.65 10.55 -1.48
C LEU A 112 -7.95 11.48 -2.66
N GLU A 113 -9.06 11.27 -3.37
CA GLU A 113 -9.51 12.15 -4.46
C GLU A 113 -9.69 13.59 -3.99
N ALA A 114 -10.32 13.80 -2.82
CA ALA A 114 -10.48 15.12 -2.24
C ALA A 114 -9.13 15.80 -1.92
N LYS A 115 -8.17 15.06 -1.39
CA LYS A 115 -6.83 15.57 -1.13
C LYS A 115 -6.05 15.86 -2.42
N LEU A 116 -6.15 15.01 -3.44
CA LEU A 116 -5.53 15.25 -4.74
C LEU A 116 -6.11 16.47 -5.46
N ALA A 117 -7.39 16.78 -5.24
CA ALA A 117 -8.02 17.99 -5.77
C ALA A 117 -7.47 19.30 -5.17
N THR A 118 -6.73 19.23 -4.06
CA THR A 118 -6.06 20.40 -3.47
C THR A 118 -4.71 20.73 -4.11
N LEU A 119 -4.17 19.81 -4.96
CA LEU A 119 -2.92 20.06 -5.68
C LEU A 119 -3.07 21.29 -6.59
N SER A 120 -2.11 22.18 -6.50
CA SER A 120 -2.05 23.36 -7.33
C SER A 120 -0.91 23.27 -8.35
N PHE A 121 -1.19 23.60 -9.58
CA PHE A 121 -0.20 23.57 -10.66
C PHE A 121 -0.02 24.98 -11.20
N PRO A 122 1.23 25.36 -11.59
CA PRO A 122 1.45 26.64 -12.25
C PRO A 122 0.64 26.70 -13.55
N GLU A 123 0.23 27.90 -13.92
CA GLU A 123 -0.45 28.14 -15.20
C GLU A 123 0.46 27.68 -16.35
N GLY A 124 -0.04 26.77 -17.16
CA GLY A 124 0.70 26.17 -18.28
C GLY A 124 0.27 26.74 -19.63
N LYS A 125 1.13 26.63 -20.62
CA LYS A 125 0.75 26.91 -22.01
C LYS A 125 -0.02 25.71 -22.55
N PRO A 126 -1.18 25.93 -23.24
CA PRO A 126 -1.87 24.83 -23.90
C PRO A 126 -1.00 24.27 -25.04
N SER A 127 -1.15 22.97 -25.33
CA SER A 127 -0.57 22.34 -26.51
C SER A 127 -1.21 22.91 -27.77
N LYS A 128 -0.47 22.91 -28.86
CA LYS A 128 -1.00 23.26 -30.18
C LYS A 128 -0.91 22.06 -31.10
N ASN A 129 -1.97 21.80 -31.82
CA ASN A 129 -2.05 20.76 -32.81
C ASN A 129 -1.21 21.07 -34.05
N ALA A 130 -0.71 20.05 -34.71
CA ALA A 130 -0.16 20.19 -36.04
C ALA A 130 -1.22 20.77 -36.97
N SER A 131 -0.81 21.59 -37.92
CA SER A 131 -1.70 22.21 -38.87
C SER A 131 -1.07 22.34 -40.26
N ILE A 132 -1.91 22.51 -41.27
CA ILE A 132 -1.46 22.72 -42.65
C ILE A 132 -1.59 24.21 -42.96
N ARG A 133 -0.49 24.81 -43.38
CA ARG A 133 -0.46 26.22 -43.85
C ARG A 133 -0.19 26.24 -45.35
N ARG A 134 -0.93 27.07 -46.06
CA ARG A 134 -0.64 27.37 -47.48
C ARG A 134 0.44 28.45 -47.56
N GLY A 135 1.59 28.09 -48.15
CA GLY A 135 2.67 29.02 -48.43
C GLY A 135 3.04 28.93 -49.91
N ASN A 136 3.33 30.06 -50.59
CA ASN A 136 3.89 30.19 -51.96
C ASN A 136 3.49 29.14 -53.00
N GLY A 137 2.20 28.71 -53.01
CA GLY A 137 1.70 27.69 -53.93
C GLY A 137 1.86 26.21 -53.50
N THR A 138 2.46 25.94 -52.33
CA THR A 138 2.60 24.64 -51.74
C THR A 138 1.94 24.59 -50.35
N PHE A 139 1.68 23.39 -49.86
CA PHE A 139 1.23 23.18 -48.49
C PHE A 139 2.44 22.84 -47.61
N GLU A 140 2.53 23.47 -46.46
CA GLU A 140 3.55 23.22 -45.46
C GLU A 140 2.89 22.70 -44.21
N ILE A 141 3.45 21.65 -43.64
CA ILE A 141 3.03 21.14 -42.34
C ILE A 141 3.70 21.98 -41.25
N VAL A 142 2.90 22.59 -40.40
CA VAL A 142 3.35 23.25 -39.19
C VAL A 142 3.27 22.19 -38.10
N PRO A 143 4.40 21.76 -37.49
CA PRO A 143 4.39 20.74 -36.49
C PRO A 143 3.66 21.17 -35.22
N GLU A 144 3.21 20.22 -34.46
CA GLU A 144 2.61 20.42 -33.15
C GLU A 144 3.61 21.06 -32.16
N GLU A 145 3.08 21.77 -31.17
CA GLU A 145 3.85 22.29 -30.04
C GLU A 145 3.34 21.65 -28.75
N GLN A 146 4.24 21.00 -28.01
CA GLN A 146 3.92 20.45 -26.69
C GLN A 146 3.61 21.59 -25.71
N GLY A 147 2.45 21.51 -25.05
CA GLY A 147 2.06 22.40 -23.97
C GLY A 147 2.69 22.03 -22.62
N THR A 148 2.41 22.85 -21.62
CA THR A 148 2.83 22.62 -20.21
C THR A 148 1.64 22.58 -19.25
N VAL A 149 0.41 22.48 -19.78
CA VAL A 149 -0.80 22.27 -18.97
C VAL A 149 -0.80 20.84 -18.47
N VAL A 150 -0.89 20.67 -17.16
CA VAL A 150 -0.94 19.33 -16.53
C VAL A 150 -2.31 18.69 -16.75
N ASP A 151 -2.32 17.46 -17.20
CA ASP A 151 -3.49 16.59 -17.19
C ASP A 151 -3.69 16.03 -15.77
N THR A 152 -4.39 16.82 -14.95
CA THR A 152 -4.65 16.48 -13.55
C THR A 152 -5.48 15.20 -13.40
N GLN A 153 -6.36 14.93 -14.36
CA GLN A 153 -7.16 13.70 -14.34
C GLN A 153 -6.28 12.46 -14.50
N ARG A 154 -5.39 12.49 -15.50
CA ARG A 154 -4.45 11.37 -15.74
C ARG A 154 -3.48 11.19 -14.58
N LEU A 155 -2.95 12.29 -14.02
CA LEU A 155 -2.09 12.25 -12.85
C LEU A 155 -2.82 11.62 -11.63
N ASN A 156 -4.01 12.11 -11.33
CA ASN A 156 -4.80 11.61 -10.18
C ASN A 156 -5.17 10.14 -10.35
N GLN A 157 -5.58 9.71 -11.55
CA GLN A 157 -5.87 8.31 -11.84
C GLN A 157 -4.63 7.43 -11.63
N GLN A 158 -3.45 7.88 -12.08
CA GLN A 158 -2.21 7.14 -11.87
C GLN A 158 -1.85 7.03 -10.40
N ILE A 159 -1.96 8.12 -9.64
CA ILE A 159 -1.70 8.12 -8.19
C ILE A 159 -2.63 7.15 -7.48
N ILE A 160 -3.93 7.21 -7.76
CA ILE A 160 -4.93 6.34 -7.12
C ILE A 160 -4.63 4.87 -7.43
N ALA A 161 -4.36 4.53 -8.70
CA ALA A 161 -4.03 3.17 -9.12
C ALA A 161 -2.77 2.63 -8.42
N ASP A 162 -1.73 3.45 -8.31
CA ASP A 162 -0.46 3.06 -7.69
C ASP A 162 -0.61 2.88 -6.17
N VAL A 163 -1.39 3.74 -5.52
CA VAL A 163 -1.69 3.63 -4.08
C VAL A 163 -2.56 2.40 -3.82
N GLU A 164 -3.56 2.13 -4.64
CA GLU A 164 -4.39 0.90 -4.53
C GLU A 164 -3.54 -0.35 -4.71
N ALA A 165 -2.59 -0.33 -5.66
CA ALA A 165 -1.65 -1.43 -5.89
C ALA A 165 -0.59 -1.60 -4.78
N GLY A 166 -0.40 -0.60 -3.91
CA GLY A 166 0.56 -0.66 -2.81
C GLY A 166 2.03 -0.59 -3.28
N LYS A 167 2.34 0.25 -4.26
CA LYS A 167 3.72 0.37 -4.80
C LYS A 167 4.75 0.90 -3.80
N GLY A 168 4.31 1.62 -2.75
CA GLY A 168 5.15 2.07 -1.63
C GLY A 168 6.06 3.27 -1.93
N ASN A 169 6.20 3.67 -3.18
CA ASN A 169 6.91 4.89 -3.59
C ASN A 169 6.00 5.70 -4.52
N TYR A 170 5.50 6.83 -4.01
CA TYR A 170 4.50 7.67 -4.66
C TYR A 170 5.09 9.03 -5.01
N GLN A 171 6.12 9.02 -5.86
CA GLN A 171 6.78 10.23 -6.35
C GLN A 171 6.45 10.46 -7.81
N TYR A 172 5.92 11.64 -8.13
CA TYR A 172 5.47 12.00 -9.47
C TYR A 172 6.06 13.35 -9.89
N ASN A 173 6.36 13.47 -11.18
CA ASN A 173 6.70 14.74 -11.77
C ASN A 173 5.53 15.20 -12.67
N ALA A 174 4.97 16.38 -12.40
CA ALA A 174 3.85 16.91 -13.17
C ALA A 174 4.16 17.04 -14.66
N LYS A 175 5.45 17.19 -15.04
CA LYS A 175 5.90 17.25 -16.45
C LYS A 175 5.58 15.98 -17.23
N ASP A 176 5.53 14.81 -16.58
CA ASP A 176 5.23 13.53 -17.22
C ASP A 176 3.73 13.40 -17.57
N PHE A 177 2.94 14.35 -17.08
CA PHE A 177 1.49 14.41 -17.24
C PHE A 177 1.04 15.65 -17.99
N TYR A 178 1.88 16.27 -18.82
CA TYR A 178 1.42 17.36 -19.69
C TYR A 178 0.43 16.85 -20.72
N LYS A 179 -0.59 17.66 -21.01
CA LYS A 179 -1.55 17.38 -22.07
C LYS A 179 -0.85 17.38 -23.41
N ALA A 180 -0.90 16.23 -24.08
CA ALA A 180 -0.36 16.10 -25.43
C ALA A 180 -1.24 16.85 -26.47
N PRO A 181 -0.68 17.27 -27.60
CA PRO A 181 -1.46 17.67 -28.77
C PRO A 181 -2.38 16.52 -29.23
N GLU A 182 -3.57 16.86 -29.71
CA GLU A 182 -4.53 15.85 -30.24
C GLU A 182 -4.17 15.40 -31.65
N ILE A 183 -3.51 16.27 -32.43
CA ILE A 183 -3.07 16.02 -33.81
C ILE A 183 -1.57 16.27 -33.88
N THR A 184 -0.83 15.28 -34.34
CA THR A 184 0.61 15.37 -34.56
C THR A 184 0.93 15.46 -36.05
N LYS A 185 2.16 15.77 -36.39
CA LYS A 185 2.62 15.81 -37.81
C LYS A 185 2.61 14.43 -38.48
N GLU A 186 2.45 13.35 -37.68
CA GLU A 186 2.44 11.96 -38.16
C GLU A 186 1.03 11.48 -38.50
N ASP A 187 -0.02 12.23 -38.07
CA ASP A 187 -1.40 11.96 -38.40
C ASP A 187 -1.75 12.46 -39.81
#